data_7a91aa15e49e75d6074e75b1c04c722a
#
_entry.id   7a91aa15e49e75d6074e75b1c04c722a
#
_cell.length_a   1.000
_cell.length_b   1.000
_cell.length_c   1.000
_cell.angle_alpha   90.00
_cell.angle_beta   90.00
_cell.angle_gamma   90.00
#
_symmetry.space_group_name_H-M   'P 1'
#
loop_
_entity.id
_entity.type
_entity.pdbx_description
1 polymer ?
#
loop_
_entity_poly.entity_id
_entity_poly.type
_entity_poly.pdbx_seq_one_letter_code
_entity_poly.pdbx_strand_id
1 'polypeptide(L)'
;MVKENVDVSILKSVEKYIKEISKHYTIQEVYLFGSYAKGTNHEDSDIDVAIIINSDSNVFDLMVELMMLTQNIDLRIEPHPIKVKDFEEGNPFVQEIIETGIKVA
;
A
#
# COMPACT_ATOMS: atom_id res chain seq x y z
N MET A 1 -13.44 7.70 5.10
CA MET A 1 -13.28 6.32 5.60
C MET A 1 -12.32 6.31 6.77
N VAL A 2 -12.65 5.63 7.81
CA VAL A 2 -11.82 5.59 9.01
C VAL A 2 -11.21 4.21 9.22
N LYS A 3 -10.01 4.17 9.82
CA LYS A 3 -9.26 2.92 10.04
C LYS A 3 -10.04 1.91 10.88
N GLU A 4 -10.87 2.36 11.78
CA GLU A 4 -11.64 1.48 12.67
C GLU A 4 -12.65 0.60 11.94
N ASN A 5 -12.93 0.90 10.66
CA ASN A 5 -13.80 0.07 9.83
C ASN A 5 -13.04 -1.09 9.17
N VAL A 6 -11.73 -1.15 9.36
CA VAL A 6 -10.88 -2.20 8.79
C VAL A 6 -10.53 -3.20 9.89
N ASP A 7 -10.53 -4.49 9.54
CA ASP A 7 -10.14 -5.55 10.46
C ASP A 7 -8.76 -5.24 11.08
N VAL A 8 -8.66 -5.36 12.40
CA VAL A 8 -7.42 -5.09 13.12
C VAL A 8 -6.27 -5.96 12.63
N SER A 9 -6.53 -7.21 12.26
CA SER A 9 -5.48 -8.12 11.77
C SER A 9 -4.89 -7.62 10.46
N ILE A 10 -5.72 -7.02 9.59
CA ILE A 10 -5.25 -6.44 8.33
C ILE A 10 -4.38 -5.22 8.61
N LEU A 11 -4.81 -4.35 9.50
CA LEU A 11 -4.01 -3.18 9.88
C LEU A 11 -2.66 -3.58 10.48
N LYS A 12 -2.65 -4.63 11.29
CA LYS A 12 -1.41 -5.14 11.89
C LYS A 12 -0.45 -5.67 10.83
N SER A 13 -0.96 -6.41 9.86
CA SER A 13 -0.14 -6.90 8.74
C SER A 13 0.45 -5.74 7.94
N VAL A 14 -0.36 -4.74 7.63
CA VAL A 14 0.09 -3.57 6.90
C VAL A 14 1.14 -2.79 7.70
N GLU A 15 0.93 -2.62 8.99
CA GLU A 15 1.90 -1.92 9.85
C GLU A 15 3.25 -2.64 9.91
N LYS A 16 3.24 -3.97 10.03
CA LYS A 16 4.47 -4.76 10.00
C LYS A 16 5.19 -4.61 8.67
N TYR A 17 4.43 -4.61 7.58
CA TYR A 17 4.99 -4.47 6.25
C TYR A 17 5.63 -3.09 6.07
N ILE A 18 4.94 -2.03 6.49
CA ILE A 18 5.47 -0.66 6.44
C ILE A 18 6.78 -0.56 7.20
N LYS A 19 6.82 -1.15 8.38
CA LYS A 19 8.03 -1.14 9.22
C LYS A 19 9.18 -1.84 8.50
N GLU A 20 8.90 -2.94 7.82
CA GLU A 20 9.92 -3.68 7.08
C GLU A 20 10.45 -2.90 5.88
N ILE A 21 9.55 -2.38 5.03
CA ILE A 21 9.96 -1.66 3.83
C ILE A 21 10.66 -0.33 4.16
N SER A 22 10.32 0.28 5.29
CA SER A 22 10.95 1.52 5.73
C SER A 22 12.42 1.36 6.09
N LYS A 23 12.87 0.13 6.30
CA LYS A 23 14.29 -0.17 6.52
C LYS A 23 15.10 -0.09 5.22
N HIS A 24 14.45 -0.24 4.09
CA HIS A 24 15.09 -0.34 2.77
C HIS A 24 14.85 0.88 1.88
N TYR A 25 13.79 1.62 2.13
CA TYR A 25 13.35 2.72 1.26
C TYR A 25 12.91 3.93 2.05
N THR A 26 12.97 5.09 1.42
CA THR A 26 12.38 6.31 1.94
C THR A 26 10.92 6.35 1.52
N ILE A 27 10.03 6.09 2.47
CA ILE A 27 8.58 6.04 2.24
C ILE A 27 7.96 7.36 2.68
N GLN A 28 7.21 8.01 1.78
CA GLN A 28 6.56 9.27 2.09
C GLN A 28 5.17 9.05 2.70
N GLU A 29 4.36 8.23 2.04
CA GLU A 29 3.00 7.93 2.50
C GLU A 29 2.63 6.52 2.09
N VAL A 30 1.69 5.93 2.82
CA VAL A 30 1.14 4.61 2.49
C VAL A 30 -0.37 4.65 2.63
N TYR A 31 -1.08 4.12 1.65
CA TYR A 31 -2.53 4.03 1.64
C TYR A 31 -2.97 2.58 1.49
N LEU A 32 -3.93 2.18 2.30
CA LEU A 32 -4.69 0.96 2.08
C LEU A 32 -5.82 1.32 1.12
N PHE A 33 -5.96 0.60 0.03
CA PHE A 33 -7.04 0.87 -0.93
C PHE A 33 -7.66 -0.44 -1.41
N GLY A 34 -8.55 -0.37 -2.39
CA GLY A 34 -9.22 -1.55 -2.90
C GLY A 34 -10.30 -2.07 -1.96
N SER A 35 -10.56 -3.38 -2.00
CA SER A 35 -11.71 -3.97 -1.31
C SER A 35 -11.69 -3.79 0.21
N TYR A 36 -10.54 -3.91 0.85
CA TYR A 36 -10.47 -3.72 2.31
C TYR A 36 -10.76 -2.30 2.74
N ALA A 37 -10.38 -1.31 1.93
CA ALA A 37 -10.67 0.08 2.23
C ALA A 37 -12.14 0.42 1.99
N LYS A 38 -12.77 -0.24 1.00
CA LYS A 38 -14.15 0.00 0.63
C LYS A 38 -15.16 -0.83 1.44
N GLY A 39 -14.67 -1.80 2.20
CA GLY A 39 -15.54 -2.70 2.95
C GLY A 39 -16.20 -3.77 2.10
N THR A 40 -15.68 -4.03 0.92
CA THR A 40 -16.23 -5.04 -0.02
C THR A 40 -15.37 -6.31 -0.08
N ASN A 41 -14.43 -6.45 0.84
CA ASN A 41 -13.53 -7.59 0.87
C ASN A 41 -14.24 -8.89 1.24
N HIS A 42 -13.64 -9.98 0.78
CA HIS A 42 -14.00 -11.34 1.17
C HIS A 42 -12.70 -12.09 1.53
N GLU A 43 -12.80 -13.34 1.94
CA GLU A 43 -11.65 -14.07 2.48
C GLU A 43 -10.49 -14.24 1.50
N ASP A 44 -10.75 -14.20 0.19
CA ASP A 44 -9.71 -14.31 -0.82
C ASP A 44 -9.21 -12.96 -1.36
N SER A 45 -9.64 -11.86 -0.75
CA SER A 45 -9.25 -10.53 -1.20
C SER A 45 -7.77 -10.26 -0.95
N ASP A 46 -7.12 -9.59 -1.91
CA ASP A 46 -5.77 -9.07 -1.72
C ASP A 46 -5.81 -7.83 -0.85
N ILE A 47 -4.70 -7.55 -0.18
CA ILE A 47 -4.53 -6.34 0.60
C ILE A 47 -3.76 -5.35 -0.27
N ASP A 48 -4.48 -4.45 -0.93
CA ASP A 48 -3.88 -3.47 -1.85
C ASP A 48 -3.28 -2.31 -1.06
N VAL A 49 -1.98 -2.11 -1.24
CA VAL A 49 -1.24 -1.08 -0.51
C VAL A 49 -0.50 -0.20 -1.51
N ALA A 50 -0.85 1.09 -1.53
CA ALA A 50 -0.15 2.07 -2.35
C ALA A 50 0.99 2.67 -1.52
N ILE A 51 2.19 2.61 -2.06
CA ILE A 51 3.40 3.04 -1.35
C ILE A 51 3.99 4.22 -2.12
N ILE A 52 3.89 5.40 -1.55
CA ILE A 52 4.43 6.61 -2.15
C ILE A 52 5.90 6.68 -1.76
N ILE A 53 6.77 6.42 -2.71
CA ILE A 53 8.17 6.12 -2.46
C ILE A 53 9.09 7.09 -3.19
N ASN A 54 10.15 7.53 -2.51
CA ASN A 54 11.20 8.34 -3.10
C ASN A 54 12.38 7.43 -3.42
N SER A 55 12.57 7.10 -4.70
CA SER A 55 13.62 6.21 -5.15
C SER A 55 13.97 6.48 -6.61
N ASP A 56 15.24 6.27 -6.96
CA ASP A 56 15.71 6.38 -8.33
C ASP A 56 15.58 5.07 -9.10
N SER A 57 15.23 3.97 -8.42
CA SER A 57 15.02 2.68 -9.07
C SER A 57 13.79 2.73 -9.96
N ASN A 58 13.76 1.92 -11.02
CA ASN A 58 12.56 1.88 -11.84
C ASN A 58 11.41 1.16 -11.13
N VAL A 59 10.19 1.44 -11.55
CA VAL A 59 8.99 0.93 -10.88
C VAL A 59 8.93 -0.60 -10.88
N PHE A 60 9.39 -1.23 -11.97
CA PHE A 60 9.38 -2.68 -12.05
C PHE A 60 10.26 -3.32 -10.98
N ASP A 61 11.48 -2.81 -10.83
CA ASP A 61 12.41 -3.31 -9.81
C ASP A 61 11.86 -3.07 -8.40
N LEU A 62 11.26 -1.92 -8.16
CA LEU A 62 10.61 -1.61 -6.89
C LEU A 62 9.48 -2.59 -6.59
N MET A 63 8.66 -2.89 -7.60
CA MET A 63 7.55 -3.83 -7.44
C MET A 63 8.07 -5.22 -7.03
N VAL A 64 9.10 -5.73 -7.71
CA VAL A 64 9.67 -7.04 -7.40
C VAL A 64 10.23 -7.07 -5.98
N GLU A 65 11.02 -6.08 -5.59
CA GLU A 65 11.61 -6.03 -4.26
C GLU A 65 10.55 -5.91 -3.16
N LEU A 66 9.55 -5.06 -3.38
CA LEU A 66 8.46 -4.88 -2.42
C LEU A 66 7.62 -6.16 -2.27
N MET A 67 7.42 -6.89 -3.37
CA MET A 67 6.72 -8.17 -3.30
C MET A 67 7.53 -9.22 -2.54
N MET A 68 8.84 -9.24 -2.71
CA MET A 68 9.70 -10.17 -1.98
C MET A 68 9.62 -9.92 -0.47
N LEU A 69 9.49 -8.67 -0.06
CA LEU A 69 9.41 -8.32 1.36
C LEU A 69 8.09 -8.71 2.02
N THR A 70 7.08 -9.11 1.25
CA THR A 70 5.81 -9.60 1.83
C THR A 70 5.93 -11.01 2.37
N GLN A 71 6.93 -11.78 1.95
CA GLN A 71 7.00 -13.23 2.21
C GLN A 71 6.98 -13.61 3.69
N ASN A 72 7.58 -12.81 4.54
CA ASN A 72 7.62 -13.09 5.97
C ASN A 72 6.59 -12.28 6.77
N ILE A 73 5.73 -11.54 6.08
CA ILE A 73 4.73 -10.67 6.71
C ILE A 73 3.33 -11.20 6.44
N ASP A 74 2.87 -11.04 5.19
CA ASP A 74 1.54 -11.45 4.78
C ASP A 74 1.51 -11.52 3.25
N LEU A 75 1.34 -12.71 2.71
CA LEU A 75 1.37 -12.93 1.26
C LEU A 75 0.18 -12.33 0.52
N ARG A 76 -0.86 -11.90 1.24
CA ARG A 76 -2.01 -11.24 0.62
C ARG A 76 -1.70 -9.80 0.25
N ILE A 77 -0.63 -9.21 0.80
CA ILE A 77 -0.27 -7.84 0.50
C ILE A 77 0.17 -7.74 -0.95
N GLU A 78 -0.49 -6.85 -1.69
CA GLU A 78 -0.15 -6.52 -3.06
C GLU A 78 0.34 -5.07 -3.10
N PRO A 79 1.67 -4.88 -3.17
CA PRO A 79 2.23 -3.52 -3.16
C PRO A 79 2.10 -2.83 -4.51
N HIS A 80 1.79 -1.55 -4.47
CA HIS A 80 1.69 -0.68 -5.65
C HIS A 80 2.60 0.52 -5.43
N PRO A 81 3.86 0.46 -5.87
CA PRO A 81 4.78 1.59 -5.70
C PRO A 81 4.40 2.73 -6.62
N ILE A 82 4.35 3.92 -6.07
CA ILE A 82 4.11 5.15 -6.81
C ILE A 82 5.22 6.12 -6.41
N LYS A 83 5.99 6.57 -7.39
CA LYS A 83 7.04 7.53 -7.09
C LYS A 83 6.42 8.86 -6.68
N VAL A 84 7.08 9.55 -5.77
CA VAL A 84 6.59 10.84 -5.25
C VAL A 84 6.22 11.79 -6.38
N LYS A 85 7.05 11.86 -7.43
CA LYS A 85 6.80 12.75 -8.58
C LYS A 85 5.56 12.38 -9.38
N ASP A 86 5.12 11.12 -9.29
CA ASP A 86 3.97 10.62 -10.04
C ASP A 86 2.68 10.65 -9.21
N PHE A 87 2.78 11.01 -7.94
CA PHE A 87 1.63 11.06 -7.05
C PHE A 87 0.99 12.45 -7.13
N GLU A 88 0.32 12.70 -8.25
CA GLU A 88 -0.29 13.98 -8.56
C GLU A 88 -1.80 13.85 -8.75
N GLU A 89 -2.53 14.91 -8.39
CA GLU A 89 -3.95 15.00 -8.70
C GLU A 89 -4.12 15.04 -10.22
N GLY A 90 -5.18 14.42 -10.69
CA GLY A 90 -5.45 14.32 -12.11
C GLY A 90 -5.11 12.97 -12.71
N ASN A 91 -4.23 12.20 -12.08
CA ASN A 91 -4.01 10.81 -12.46
C ASN A 91 -5.20 10.00 -11.92
N PRO A 92 -5.98 9.31 -12.77
CA PRO A 92 -7.17 8.59 -12.31
C PRO A 92 -6.91 7.58 -11.20
N PHE A 93 -5.79 6.87 -11.26
CA PHE A 93 -5.44 5.88 -10.24
C PHE A 93 -5.13 6.55 -8.90
N VAL A 94 -4.34 7.62 -8.95
CA VAL A 94 -4.01 8.41 -7.75
C VAL A 94 -5.26 9.04 -7.16
N GLN A 95 -6.14 9.54 -8.01
CA GLN A 95 -7.38 10.15 -7.56
C GLN A 95 -8.25 9.13 -6.81
N GLU A 96 -8.35 7.91 -7.33
CA GLU A 96 -9.11 6.85 -6.67
C GLU A 96 -8.51 6.52 -5.29
N ILE A 97 -7.20 6.45 -5.19
CA ILE A 97 -6.53 6.17 -3.92
C ILE A 97 -6.84 7.27 -2.90
N ILE A 98 -6.74 8.54 -3.32
CA ILE A 98 -7.01 9.67 -2.43
C ILE A 98 -8.47 9.67 -1.97
N GLU A 99 -9.41 9.41 -2.87
CA GLU A 99 -10.84 9.48 -2.57
C GLU A 99 -11.35 8.28 -1.77
N THR A 100 -10.88 7.08 -2.07
CA THR A 100 -11.43 5.86 -1.49
C THR A 100 -10.48 5.12 -0.56
N GLY A 101 -9.19 5.47 -0.58
CA GLY A 101 -8.19 4.81 0.24
C GLY A 101 -8.15 5.34 1.66
N ILE A 102 -7.44 4.61 2.50
CA ILE A 102 -7.23 4.97 3.90
C ILE A 102 -5.73 5.19 4.09
N LYS A 103 -5.35 6.41 4.45
CA LYS A 103 -3.95 6.70 4.73
C LYS A 103 -3.56 6.00 6.03
N VAL A 104 -2.55 5.14 5.96
CA VAL A 104 -2.10 4.36 7.11
C VAL A 104 -0.71 4.74 7.58
N ALA A 105 0.00 5.54 6.80
CA ALA A 105 1.30 6.08 7.21
C ALA A 105 1.66 7.34 6.42
#